data_ada340b49e4c5125089093533cd88929
#
_entry.id   ada340b49e4c5125089093533cd88929
#
_cell.length_a   1.000
_cell.length_b   1.000
_cell.length_c   1.000
_cell.angle_alpha   90.00
_cell.angle_beta   90.00
_cell.angle_gamma   90.00
#
_symmetry.space_group_name_H-M   'P 1'
#
loop_
_entity.id
_entity.type
_entity.pdbx_description
1 polymer ?
#
loop_
_entity_poly.entity_id
_entity_poly.type
_entity_poly.pdbx_seq_one_letter_code
_entity_poly.pdbx_strand_id
1 'polypeptide(L)'
;MESFQICPKCGRAIPEGQIVCRCSMRPRRYWLHSRETILLLCVFGLVIAFAITGFAARLYHDRRAGLARSWFDRGNAELKAGRAEEALSDFRTALIYAQHELAPEQQQEFELNFVQALIATGKTGEARSYLLDLWERGPGNSRINLELARLAAQLGNDADAKRYYNGAIYGIWDANAGDVLQRRMDTRLEFYRYLMDRGEKTEAQSELLATAAALPPDPSLYALVGRLMLEGSHPQPAFEQFQQALRLDPHNYAALAGAGEAAFQLGNDRDAIRYLEGAIREGAQRKRRSGLQGADIAAQETEQPQVMQNLAIAQATLALDPNRPGLDPTERARRAIRADDAAVTRIESCAKEHSVALPAPSVNLTAFTDAASDELAVVALSKHIEQLDPLMEFVFQMESAATENCGPPSDPTNTAIVRIGEKTHASHP
;
A
#
# COMPACT_ATOMS: atom_id res chain seq x y z
N MET A 1 -24.48 89.40 75.74
CA MET A 1 -25.40 88.39 75.11
C MET A 1 -24.52 87.42 74.34
N GLU A 2 -24.26 86.27 74.96
CA GLU A 2 -23.44 85.20 74.35
C GLU A 2 -24.26 84.43 73.30
N SER A 3 -23.87 84.46 72.09
CA SER A 3 -24.51 83.78 70.94
C SER A 3 -24.02 82.32 70.82
N PHE A 4 -24.71 81.41 71.42
CA PHE A 4 -24.44 79.97 71.21
C PHE A 4 -25.01 79.49 69.86
N GLN A 5 -24.18 78.90 69.08
CA GLN A 5 -24.63 78.19 67.87
C GLN A 5 -25.20 76.81 68.25
N ILE A 6 -26.46 76.59 67.86
CA ILE A 6 -27.09 75.28 68.14
C ILE A 6 -26.86 74.36 66.95
N CYS A 7 -26.37 73.12 67.20
CA CYS A 7 -26.17 72.12 66.10
C CYS A 7 -27.51 71.72 65.52
N PRO A 8 -27.71 71.89 64.20
CA PRO A 8 -28.98 71.54 63.51
C PRO A 8 -29.26 70.04 63.47
N LYS A 9 -28.29 69.20 63.78
CA LYS A 9 -28.46 67.72 63.72
C LYS A 9 -28.81 67.10 65.08
N CYS A 10 -28.44 67.68 66.20
CA CYS A 10 -28.63 67.08 67.56
C CYS A 10 -29.18 68.06 68.60
N GLY A 11 -29.44 69.33 68.26
CA GLY A 11 -30.01 70.35 69.15
C GLY A 11 -29.12 70.81 70.31
N ARG A 12 -27.85 70.44 70.39
CA ARG A 12 -26.90 70.83 71.44
C ARG A 12 -26.14 72.07 71.06
N ALA A 13 -25.87 72.95 72.06
CA ALA A 13 -25.01 74.09 71.84
C ALA A 13 -23.57 73.68 71.53
N ILE A 14 -22.99 74.34 70.56
CA ILE A 14 -21.58 74.15 70.10
C ILE A 14 -20.76 75.14 70.93
N PRO A 15 -19.76 74.68 71.70
CA PRO A 15 -18.92 75.59 72.56
C PRO A 15 -18.10 76.56 71.67
N GLU A 16 -17.83 77.74 72.18
CA GLU A 16 -16.97 78.73 71.47
C GLU A 16 -15.64 78.16 71.09
N GLY A 17 -15.26 78.32 69.83
CA GLY A 17 -13.99 77.81 69.29
C GLY A 17 -14.11 76.48 68.58
N GLN A 18 -15.29 75.85 68.47
CA GLN A 18 -15.50 74.59 67.67
C GLN A 18 -16.44 74.88 66.50
N ILE A 19 -15.94 74.57 65.28
CA ILE A 19 -16.69 74.78 64.01
C ILE A 19 -17.65 73.64 63.76
N VAL A 20 -17.47 72.45 64.40
CA VAL A 20 -18.22 71.23 64.11
C VAL A 20 -18.64 70.48 65.38
N CYS A 21 -19.92 70.13 65.51
CA CYS A 21 -20.45 69.39 66.65
C CYS A 21 -19.90 67.95 66.64
N ARG A 22 -19.53 67.46 67.83
CA ARG A 22 -19.04 66.03 68.02
C ARG A 22 -20.04 64.96 67.54
N CYS A 23 -21.30 65.30 67.35
CA CYS A 23 -22.28 64.36 66.83
C CYS A 23 -22.02 64.00 65.30
N SER A 24 -21.29 64.88 64.57
CA SER A 24 -20.90 64.59 63.16
C SER A 24 -19.66 63.72 63.01
N MET A 25 -18.92 63.53 64.14
CA MET A 25 -17.68 62.70 64.11
C MET A 25 -17.90 61.24 64.52
N ARG A 26 -19.13 60.79 64.75
CA ARG A 26 -19.35 59.33 64.89
C ARG A 26 -19.28 58.71 63.52
N PRO A 27 -18.29 57.79 63.25
CA PRO A 27 -18.30 57.00 62.02
C PRO A 27 -19.64 56.26 62.02
N ARG A 28 -20.43 56.48 61.00
CA ARG A 28 -21.61 55.68 60.76
C ARG A 28 -21.08 54.27 60.62
N ARG A 29 -21.20 53.40 61.60
CA ARG A 29 -21.08 51.97 61.47
C ARG A 29 -22.20 51.57 60.55
N TYR A 30 -21.93 51.54 59.23
CA TYR A 30 -22.76 50.85 58.27
C TYR A 30 -22.57 49.34 58.50
N TRP A 31 -23.17 48.85 59.54
CA TRP A 31 -23.10 47.47 59.92
C TRP A 31 -24.43 46.77 59.65
N LEU A 32 -24.37 45.86 58.65
CA LEU A 32 -25.12 44.59 58.51
C LEU A 32 -26.65 44.62 58.63
N HIS A 33 -27.29 45.75 58.61
CA HIS A 33 -28.74 45.83 58.78
C HIS A 33 -29.47 46.56 57.65
N SER A 34 -28.78 46.97 56.56
CA SER A 34 -29.44 47.41 55.34
C SER A 34 -29.84 46.20 54.52
N ARG A 35 -31.05 46.13 54.08
CA ARG A 35 -31.54 45.08 53.13
C ARG A 35 -30.61 44.91 51.93
N GLU A 36 -29.94 45.93 51.49
CA GLU A 36 -28.96 45.95 50.42
C GLU A 36 -27.68 45.15 50.68
N THR A 37 -27.13 45.22 51.92
CA THR A 37 -25.93 44.45 52.30
C THR A 37 -26.24 42.95 52.42
N ILE A 38 -27.40 42.60 52.92
CA ILE A 38 -27.87 41.21 52.99
C ILE A 38 -28.08 40.66 51.56
N LEU A 39 -28.70 41.42 50.66
CA LEU A 39 -28.84 41.03 49.26
C LEU A 39 -27.50 40.83 48.57
N LEU A 40 -26.54 41.75 48.73
CA LEU A 40 -25.19 41.61 48.19
C LEU A 40 -24.44 40.37 48.71
N LEU A 41 -24.59 40.07 50.01
CA LEU A 41 -24.00 38.85 50.60
C LEU A 41 -24.67 37.57 50.07
N CYS A 42 -26.01 37.59 49.86
CA CYS A 42 -26.72 36.48 49.23
C CYS A 42 -26.29 36.27 47.79
N VAL A 43 -26.18 37.32 46.97
CA VAL A 43 -25.72 37.26 45.59
C VAL A 43 -24.28 36.76 45.54
N PHE A 44 -23.39 37.26 46.39
CA PHE A 44 -22.00 36.80 46.46
C PHE A 44 -21.91 35.34 46.90
N GLY A 45 -22.73 34.90 47.86
CA GLY A 45 -22.84 33.51 48.27
C GLY A 45 -23.32 32.60 47.14
N LEU A 46 -24.30 33.04 46.34
CA LEU A 46 -24.77 32.31 45.14
C LEU A 46 -23.68 32.21 44.05
N VAL A 47 -22.93 33.28 43.80
CA VAL A 47 -21.81 33.27 42.83
C VAL A 47 -20.72 32.29 43.29
N ILE A 48 -20.37 32.29 44.59
CA ILE A 48 -19.42 31.31 45.12
C ILE A 48 -19.94 29.89 45.01
N ALA A 49 -21.21 29.64 45.36
CA ALA A 49 -21.82 28.31 45.22
C ALA A 49 -21.83 27.85 43.76
N PHE A 50 -22.15 28.75 42.83
CA PHE A 50 -22.09 28.46 41.37
C PHE A 50 -20.64 28.16 40.92
N ALA A 51 -19.66 28.91 41.37
CA ALA A 51 -18.25 28.67 41.06
C ALA A 51 -17.75 27.32 41.62
N ILE A 52 -18.13 26.98 42.85
CA ILE A 52 -17.77 25.70 43.49
C ILE A 52 -18.43 24.52 42.76
N THR A 53 -19.73 24.61 42.41
CA THR A 53 -20.44 23.57 41.67
C THR A 53 -19.88 23.45 40.25
N GLY A 54 -19.56 24.53 39.56
CA GLY A 54 -18.92 24.52 38.26
C GLY A 54 -17.52 23.89 38.29
N PHE A 55 -16.72 24.20 39.31
CA PHE A 55 -15.41 23.58 39.50
C PHE A 55 -15.51 22.08 39.82
N ALA A 56 -16.42 21.69 40.70
CA ALA A 56 -16.64 20.29 41.04
C ALA A 56 -17.16 19.49 39.85
N ALA A 57 -18.06 20.07 39.03
CA ALA A 57 -18.53 19.47 37.79
C ALA A 57 -17.39 19.25 36.80
N ARG A 58 -16.55 20.27 36.55
CA ARG A 58 -15.37 20.13 35.71
C ARG A 58 -14.43 19.03 36.18
N LEU A 59 -14.11 19.00 37.46
CA LEU A 59 -13.24 17.98 38.04
C LEU A 59 -13.84 16.55 37.86
N TYR A 60 -15.15 16.43 38.01
CA TYR A 60 -15.86 15.18 37.77
C TYR A 60 -15.78 14.74 36.30
N HIS A 61 -16.05 15.64 35.37
CA HIS A 61 -15.97 15.37 33.94
C HIS A 61 -14.53 15.03 33.50
N ASP A 62 -13.53 15.80 33.98
CA ASP A 62 -12.12 15.51 33.65
C ASP A 62 -11.68 14.13 34.16
N ARG A 63 -12.13 13.74 35.37
CA ARG A 63 -11.83 12.40 35.89
C ARG A 63 -12.50 11.30 35.06
N ARG A 64 -13.74 11.47 34.67
CA ARG A 64 -14.46 10.51 33.82
C ARG A 64 -13.78 10.37 32.48
N ALA A 65 -13.45 11.48 31.80
CA ALA A 65 -12.71 11.47 30.55
C ALA A 65 -11.32 10.78 30.69
N GLY A 66 -10.62 11.03 31.81
CA GLY A 66 -9.36 10.34 32.09
C GLY A 66 -9.52 8.83 32.28
N LEU A 67 -10.56 8.39 33.01
CA LEU A 67 -10.88 6.96 33.13
C LEU A 67 -11.26 6.33 31.78
N ALA A 68 -12.06 7.00 30.97
CA ALA A 68 -12.41 6.53 29.63
C ALA A 68 -11.17 6.26 28.79
N ARG A 69 -10.23 7.20 28.75
CA ARG A 69 -8.95 7.04 28.03
C ARG A 69 -8.10 5.90 28.58
N SER A 70 -7.99 5.77 29.92
CA SER A 70 -7.18 4.70 30.52
C SER A 70 -7.71 3.30 30.21
N TRP A 71 -9.04 3.13 30.18
CA TRP A 71 -9.67 1.87 29.78
C TRP A 71 -9.52 1.62 28.27
N PHE A 72 -9.62 2.65 27.46
CA PHE A 72 -9.40 2.58 26.02
C PHE A 72 -7.96 2.17 25.68
N ASP A 73 -6.97 2.78 26.32
CA ASP A 73 -5.55 2.45 26.11
C ASP A 73 -5.25 1.00 26.52
N ARG A 74 -5.87 0.53 27.61
CA ARG A 74 -5.76 -0.86 28.04
C ARG A 74 -6.41 -1.80 27.03
N GLY A 75 -7.62 -1.50 26.57
CA GLY A 75 -8.29 -2.28 25.51
C GLY A 75 -7.45 -2.38 24.23
N ASN A 76 -6.79 -1.30 23.83
CA ASN A 76 -5.87 -1.31 22.70
C ASN A 76 -4.64 -2.21 22.94
N ALA A 77 -4.10 -2.21 24.16
CA ALA A 77 -2.99 -3.08 24.51
C ALA A 77 -3.40 -4.56 24.52
N GLU A 78 -4.59 -4.88 25.05
CA GLU A 78 -5.16 -6.23 25.05
C GLU A 78 -5.44 -6.73 23.62
N LEU A 79 -6.00 -5.87 22.78
CA LEU A 79 -6.29 -6.24 21.37
C LEU A 79 -4.99 -6.53 20.60
N LYS A 80 -3.96 -5.71 20.78
CA LYS A 80 -2.62 -5.95 20.19
C LYS A 80 -1.96 -7.23 20.71
N ALA A 81 -2.26 -7.61 21.94
CA ALA A 81 -1.76 -8.85 22.54
C ALA A 81 -2.59 -10.08 22.14
N GLY A 82 -3.62 -9.92 21.30
CA GLY A 82 -4.51 -11.01 20.86
C GLY A 82 -5.57 -11.42 21.88
N ARG A 83 -5.73 -10.69 22.99
CA ARG A 83 -6.73 -10.94 24.03
C ARG A 83 -8.02 -10.18 23.74
N ALA A 84 -8.76 -10.64 22.72
CA ALA A 84 -9.91 -9.91 22.17
C ALA A 84 -11.10 -9.77 23.15
N GLU A 85 -11.38 -10.78 24.00
CA GLU A 85 -12.48 -10.70 24.97
C GLU A 85 -12.18 -9.71 26.11
N GLU A 86 -10.95 -9.65 26.59
CA GLU A 86 -10.50 -8.66 27.57
C GLU A 86 -10.56 -7.24 26.96
N ALA A 87 -10.06 -7.08 25.74
CA ALA A 87 -10.17 -5.82 25.01
C ALA A 87 -11.62 -5.37 24.86
N LEU A 88 -12.53 -6.28 24.52
CA LEU A 88 -13.94 -5.99 24.37
C LEU A 88 -14.56 -5.50 25.71
N SER A 89 -14.20 -6.12 26.83
CA SER A 89 -14.63 -5.68 28.17
C SER A 89 -14.13 -4.28 28.52
N ASP A 90 -12.87 -4.02 28.22
CA ASP A 90 -12.22 -2.74 28.49
C ASP A 90 -12.82 -1.62 27.63
N PHE A 91 -13.05 -1.86 26.33
CA PHE A 91 -13.72 -0.87 25.47
C PHE A 91 -15.17 -0.60 25.87
N ARG A 92 -15.93 -1.61 26.32
CA ARG A 92 -17.27 -1.38 26.89
C ARG A 92 -17.20 -0.44 28.09
N THR A 93 -16.23 -0.68 28.98
CA THR A 93 -16.04 0.17 30.16
C THR A 93 -15.60 1.57 29.75
N ALA A 94 -14.70 1.70 28.77
CA ALA A 94 -14.28 2.98 28.22
C ALA A 94 -15.47 3.77 27.66
N LEU A 95 -16.37 3.15 26.89
CA LEU A 95 -17.56 3.77 26.33
C LEU A 95 -18.55 4.25 27.40
N ILE A 96 -18.72 3.51 28.50
CA ILE A 96 -19.57 3.93 29.64
C ILE A 96 -19.02 5.21 30.27
N TYR A 97 -17.71 5.32 30.45
CA TYR A 97 -17.08 6.53 31.00
C TYR A 97 -16.99 7.66 29.97
N ALA A 98 -16.91 7.35 28.69
CA ALA A 98 -16.82 8.32 27.60
C ALA A 98 -18.13 9.06 27.31
N GLN A 99 -19.26 8.50 27.72
CA GLN A 99 -20.58 9.04 27.40
C GLN A 99 -20.73 10.49 27.85
N HIS A 100 -20.92 11.41 26.89
CA HIS A 100 -21.01 12.86 27.07
C HIS A 100 -19.73 13.58 27.57
N GLU A 101 -18.59 12.86 27.66
CA GLU A 101 -17.34 13.41 28.20
C GLU A 101 -16.28 13.70 27.10
N LEU A 102 -16.41 13.07 25.94
CA LEU A 102 -15.46 13.17 24.83
C LEU A 102 -16.02 13.99 23.67
N ALA A 103 -15.09 14.59 22.90
CA ALA A 103 -15.44 15.20 21.63
C ALA A 103 -15.97 14.10 20.65
N PRO A 104 -16.87 14.47 19.71
CA PRO A 104 -17.50 13.50 18.80
C PRO A 104 -16.50 12.62 18.05
N GLU A 105 -15.36 13.19 17.64
CA GLU A 105 -14.30 12.48 16.92
C GLU A 105 -13.61 11.43 17.80
N GLN A 106 -13.36 11.76 19.08
CA GLN A 106 -12.79 10.82 20.04
C GLN A 106 -13.77 9.72 20.40
N GLN A 107 -15.04 10.04 20.54
CA GLN A 107 -16.09 9.04 20.79
C GLN A 107 -16.20 8.07 19.64
N GLN A 108 -16.18 8.57 18.39
CA GLN A 108 -16.17 7.72 17.18
C GLN A 108 -14.95 6.80 17.14
N GLU A 109 -13.77 7.27 17.55
CA GLU A 109 -12.58 6.43 17.64
C GLU A 109 -12.76 5.28 18.65
N PHE A 110 -13.34 5.55 19.80
CA PHE A 110 -13.65 4.54 20.82
C PHE A 110 -14.65 3.50 20.28
N GLU A 111 -15.71 3.94 19.62
CA GLU A 111 -16.72 3.09 19.00
C GLU A 111 -16.13 2.20 17.91
N LEU A 112 -15.22 2.72 17.07
CA LEU A 112 -14.56 1.93 16.02
C LEU A 112 -13.61 0.86 16.60
N ASN A 113 -12.86 1.18 17.64
CA ASN A 113 -11.99 0.18 18.28
C ASN A 113 -12.79 -0.90 19.04
N PHE A 114 -13.92 -0.51 19.63
CA PHE A 114 -14.87 -1.47 20.18
C PHE A 114 -15.43 -2.42 19.10
N VAL A 115 -15.75 -1.90 17.93
CA VAL A 115 -16.17 -2.70 16.76
C VAL A 115 -15.08 -3.68 16.35
N GLN A 116 -13.82 -3.25 16.31
CA GLN A 116 -12.71 -4.16 15.99
C GLN A 116 -12.60 -5.32 17.00
N ALA A 117 -12.82 -5.05 18.29
CA ALA A 117 -12.85 -6.08 19.31
C ALA A 117 -14.07 -7.02 19.13
N LEU A 118 -15.25 -6.52 18.74
CA LEU A 118 -16.42 -7.34 18.40
C LEU A 118 -16.13 -8.28 17.23
N ILE A 119 -15.47 -7.78 16.19
CA ILE A 119 -15.08 -8.59 15.02
C ILE A 119 -14.07 -9.66 15.45
N ALA A 120 -13.06 -9.29 16.23
CA ALA A 120 -12.03 -10.21 16.71
C ALA A 120 -12.60 -11.32 17.64
N THR A 121 -13.71 -11.06 18.35
CA THR A 121 -14.42 -12.05 19.18
C THR A 121 -15.53 -12.82 18.42
N GLY A 122 -15.66 -12.61 17.09
CA GLY A 122 -16.66 -13.26 16.25
C GLY A 122 -18.08 -12.70 16.40
N LYS A 123 -18.29 -11.62 17.14
CA LYS A 123 -19.60 -10.97 17.33
C LYS A 123 -19.96 -10.05 16.15
N THR A 124 -19.88 -10.61 14.94
CA THR A 124 -20.00 -9.84 13.66
C THR A 124 -21.36 -9.19 13.48
N GLY A 125 -22.44 -9.78 13.98
CA GLY A 125 -23.78 -9.17 13.93
C GLY A 125 -23.91 -7.91 14.76
N GLU A 126 -23.33 -7.92 15.99
CA GLU A 126 -23.28 -6.75 16.86
C GLU A 126 -22.38 -5.66 16.25
N ALA A 127 -21.20 -6.06 15.76
CA ALA A 127 -20.28 -5.16 15.04
C ALA A 127 -20.95 -4.45 13.87
N ARG A 128 -21.69 -5.20 13.04
CA ARG A 128 -22.43 -4.64 11.90
C ARG A 128 -23.46 -3.59 12.33
N SER A 129 -24.21 -3.88 13.40
CA SER A 129 -25.22 -2.95 13.91
C SER A 129 -24.59 -1.62 14.39
N TYR A 130 -23.48 -1.70 15.11
CA TYR A 130 -22.73 -0.50 15.53
C TYR A 130 -22.16 0.28 14.34
N LEU A 131 -21.58 -0.41 13.37
CA LEU A 131 -21.04 0.25 12.17
C LEU A 131 -22.12 0.93 11.33
N LEU A 132 -23.31 0.33 11.23
CA LEU A 132 -24.43 0.94 10.50
C LEU A 132 -24.95 2.18 11.22
N ASP A 133 -25.05 2.17 12.55
CA ASP A 133 -25.43 3.35 13.34
C ASP A 133 -24.38 4.48 13.18
N LEU A 134 -23.10 4.15 13.18
CA LEU A 134 -22.02 5.09 12.88
C LEU A 134 -22.12 5.66 11.46
N TRP A 135 -22.43 4.79 10.50
CA TRP A 135 -22.57 5.17 9.10
C TRP A 135 -23.77 6.07 8.87
N GLU A 136 -24.91 5.83 9.52
CA GLU A 136 -26.08 6.71 9.45
C GLU A 136 -25.78 8.12 9.96
N ARG A 137 -24.92 8.25 10.98
CA ARG A 137 -24.45 9.54 11.49
C ARG A 137 -23.46 10.24 10.56
N GLY A 138 -22.72 9.49 9.73
CA GLY A 138 -21.71 10.04 8.83
C GLY A 138 -21.40 9.13 7.63
N PRO A 139 -22.29 9.04 6.63
CA PRO A 139 -22.14 8.10 5.51
C PRO A 139 -20.95 8.38 4.60
N GLY A 140 -20.42 9.61 4.63
CA GLY A 140 -19.22 10.00 3.90
C GLY A 140 -17.90 9.70 4.62
N ASN A 141 -17.92 9.15 5.83
CA ASN A 141 -16.70 8.88 6.59
C ASN A 141 -15.97 7.64 6.03
N SER A 142 -14.76 7.85 5.52
CA SER A 142 -13.95 6.80 4.88
C SER A 142 -13.57 5.65 5.82
N ARG A 143 -13.27 5.96 7.09
CA ARG A 143 -12.86 4.93 8.07
C ARG A 143 -14.03 4.00 8.40
N ILE A 144 -15.23 4.55 8.58
CA ILE A 144 -16.46 3.74 8.82
C ILE A 144 -16.75 2.88 7.61
N ASN A 145 -16.71 3.45 6.41
CA ASN A 145 -16.91 2.70 5.18
C ASN A 145 -15.88 1.58 5.00
N LEU A 146 -14.60 1.79 5.34
CA LEU A 146 -13.58 0.76 5.26
C LEU A 146 -13.87 -0.42 6.21
N GLU A 147 -14.26 -0.15 7.45
CA GLU A 147 -14.62 -1.21 8.40
C GLU A 147 -15.90 -1.99 7.97
N LEU A 148 -16.88 -1.29 7.38
CA LEU A 148 -18.06 -1.93 6.77
C LEU A 148 -17.67 -2.79 5.57
N ALA A 149 -16.74 -2.32 4.72
CA ALA A 149 -16.25 -3.07 3.57
C ALA A 149 -15.58 -4.37 4.00
N ARG A 150 -14.67 -4.31 4.99
CA ARG A 150 -13.97 -5.47 5.55
C ARG A 150 -14.94 -6.48 6.15
N LEU A 151 -15.90 -6.00 6.93
CA LEU A 151 -16.91 -6.86 7.53
C LEU A 151 -17.81 -7.50 6.48
N ALA A 152 -18.25 -6.76 5.46
CA ALA A 152 -19.05 -7.29 4.36
C ALA A 152 -18.26 -8.33 3.55
N ALA A 153 -16.98 -8.09 3.28
CA ALA A 153 -16.07 -9.03 2.63
C ALA A 153 -15.92 -10.33 3.42
N GLN A 154 -15.73 -10.23 4.74
CA GLN A 154 -15.65 -11.37 5.65
C GLN A 154 -16.94 -12.20 5.68
N LEU A 155 -18.08 -11.55 5.59
CA LEU A 155 -19.42 -12.18 5.55
C LEU A 155 -19.80 -12.68 4.15
N GLY A 156 -18.99 -12.49 3.12
CA GLY A 156 -19.26 -12.91 1.75
C GLY A 156 -20.32 -12.05 1.03
N ASN A 157 -20.62 -10.86 1.53
CA ASN A 157 -21.55 -9.93 0.87
C ASN A 157 -20.78 -9.01 -0.10
N ASP A 158 -20.53 -9.51 -1.31
CA ASP A 158 -19.68 -8.84 -2.29
C ASP A 158 -20.25 -7.48 -2.76
N ALA A 159 -21.57 -7.38 -2.90
CA ALA A 159 -22.20 -6.13 -3.32
C ALA A 159 -22.01 -5.00 -2.29
N ASP A 160 -22.21 -5.31 -1.01
CA ASP A 160 -21.99 -4.36 0.08
C ASP A 160 -20.51 -4.05 0.25
N ALA A 161 -19.62 -5.06 0.16
CA ALA A 161 -18.17 -4.87 0.26
C ALA A 161 -17.68 -3.86 -0.78
N LYS A 162 -18.01 -4.04 -2.05
CA LYS A 162 -17.65 -3.13 -3.13
C LYS A 162 -18.21 -1.72 -2.92
N ARG A 163 -19.48 -1.61 -2.52
CA ARG A 163 -20.10 -0.32 -2.24
C ARG A 163 -19.36 0.44 -1.14
N TYR A 164 -19.01 -0.25 -0.04
CA TYR A 164 -18.32 0.37 1.07
C TYR A 164 -16.85 0.64 0.79
N TYR A 165 -16.13 -0.21 0.02
CA TYR A 165 -14.77 0.11 -0.45
C TYR A 165 -14.77 1.41 -1.27
N ASN A 166 -15.71 1.56 -2.20
CA ASN A 166 -15.88 2.82 -2.95
C ASN A 166 -16.17 4.00 -2.01
N GLY A 167 -17.05 3.82 -1.02
CA GLY A 167 -17.31 4.82 0.01
C GLY A 167 -16.05 5.20 0.81
N ALA A 168 -15.17 4.27 1.09
CA ALA A 168 -13.92 4.52 1.79
C ALA A 168 -12.88 5.25 0.90
N ILE A 169 -12.77 4.87 -0.37
CA ILE A 169 -11.82 5.46 -1.32
C ILE A 169 -12.18 6.91 -1.64
N TYR A 170 -13.45 7.20 -1.90
CA TYR A 170 -13.91 8.51 -2.36
C TYR A 170 -14.47 9.40 -1.23
N GLY A 171 -14.60 8.87 -0.03
CA GLY A 171 -15.11 9.58 1.13
C GLY A 171 -14.08 10.53 1.77
N ILE A 172 -14.45 11.01 2.96
CA ILE A 172 -13.67 11.96 3.75
C ILE A 172 -12.87 11.21 4.79
N TRP A 173 -11.56 11.30 4.71
CA TRP A 173 -10.63 10.86 5.75
C TRP A 173 -10.40 11.98 6.75
N ASP A 174 -10.32 11.65 8.02
CA ASP A 174 -10.01 12.61 9.07
C ASP A 174 -8.58 13.16 8.87
N ALA A 175 -8.48 14.49 8.75
CA ALA A 175 -7.21 15.19 8.51
C ALA A 175 -6.20 15.05 9.66
N ASN A 176 -6.67 14.78 10.88
CA ASN A 176 -5.82 14.62 12.06
C ASN A 176 -5.15 13.24 12.14
N ALA A 177 -5.48 12.32 11.26
CA ALA A 177 -5.12 10.91 11.36
C ALA A 177 -3.95 10.50 10.44
N GLY A 178 -2.96 11.36 10.20
CA GLY A 178 -1.78 11.06 9.39
C GLY A 178 -2.01 11.31 7.89
N ASP A 179 -1.19 10.70 7.05
CA ASP A 179 -1.25 10.93 5.61
C ASP A 179 -2.53 10.34 4.98
N VAL A 180 -3.49 11.23 4.72
CA VAL A 180 -4.79 10.88 4.07
C VAL A 180 -4.56 10.22 2.72
N LEU A 181 -3.53 10.66 1.98
CA LEU A 181 -3.20 10.09 0.68
C LEU A 181 -2.74 8.64 0.82
N GLN A 182 -1.86 8.36 1.79
CA GLN A 182 -1.39 7.00 2.07
C GLN A 182 -2.54 6.06 2.43
N ARG A 183 -3.43 6.48 3.32
CA ARG A 183 -4.60 5.67 3.71
C ARG A 183 -5.52 5.37 2.55
N ARG A 184 -5.72 6.35 1.65
CA ARG A 184 -6.51 6.14 0.44
C ARG A 184 -5.83 5.14 -0.50
N MET A 185 -4.50 5.22 -0.65
CA MET A 185 -3.73 4.24 -1.41
C MET A 185 -3.83 2.84 -0.82
N ASP A 186 -3.63 2.71 0.49
CA ASP A 186 -3.74 1.42 1.19
C ASP A 186 -5.14 0.81 1.00
N THR A 187 -6.19 1.64 1.07
CA THR A 187 -7.58 1.20 0.85
C THR A 187 -7.81 0.73 -0.60
N ARG A 188 -7.26 1.44 -1.60
CA ARG A 188 -7.32 1.02 -3.01
C ARG A 188 -6.60 -0.31 -3.25
N LEU A 189 -5.43 -0.48 -2.66
CA LEU A 189 -4.66 -1.72 -2.76
C LEU A 189 -5.36 -2.89 -2.04
N GLU A 190 -6.02 -2.62 -0.91
CA GLU A 190 -6.84 -3.60 -0.20
C GLU A 190 -8.05 -4.01 -1.05
N PHE A 191 -8.74 -3.05 -1.67
CA PHE A 191 -9.86 -3.32 -2.57
C PHE A 191 -9.42 -4.10 -3.81
N TYR A 192 -8.29 -3.75 -4.42
CA TYR A 192 -7.69 -4.51 -5.51
C TYR A 192 -7.47 -5.99 -5.13
N ARG A 193 -6.84 -6.25 -3.97
CA ARG A 193 -6.61 -7.63 -3.49
C ARG A 193 -7.92 -8.36 -3.29
N TYR A 194 -8.90 -7.72 -2.67
CA TYR A 194 -10.23 -8.28 -2.49
C TYR A 194 -10.86 -8.71 -3.82
N LEU A 195 -10.82 -7.85 -4.85
CA LEU A 195 -11.34 -8.16 -6.19
C LEU A 195 -10.59 -9.33 -6.83
N MET A 196 -9.26 -9.38 -6.70
CA MET A 196 -8.45 -10.50 -7.18
C MET A 196 -8.81 -11.83 -6.51
N ASP A 197 -8.99 -11.83 -5.19
CA ASP A 197 -9.39 -13.02 -4.42
C ASP A 197 -10.78 -13.53 -4.82
N ARG A 198 -11.67 -12.65 -5.28
CA ARG A 198 -12.99 -12.99 -5.82
C ARG A 198 -12.97 -13.39 -7.30
N GLY A 199 -11.83 -13.32 -7.96
CA GLY A 199 -11.68 -13.62 -9.39
C GLY A 199 -12.18 -12.52 -10.33
N GLU A 200 -12.49 -11.34 -9.81
CA GLU A 200 -12.99 -10.19 -10.57
C GLU A 200 -11.87 -9.39 -11.21
N LYS A 201 -11.08 -10.06 -12.04
CA LYS A 201 -9.84 -9.55 -12.62
C LYS A 201 -9.99 -8.24 -13.38
N THR A 202 -11.07 -8.08 -14.14
CA THR A 202 -11.31 -6.86 -14.94
C THR A 202 -11.54 -5.64 -14.05
N GLU A 203 -12.32 -5.79 -12.98
CA GLU A 203 -12.59 -4.70 -12.03
C GLU A 203 -11.33 -4.39 -11.22
N ALA A 204 -10.61 -5.42 -10.77
CA ALA A 204 -9.31 -5.28 -10.10
C ALA A 204 -8.31 -4.49 -10.95
N GLN A 205 -8.21 -4.82 -12.24
CA GLN A 205 -7.35 -4.10 -13.17
C GLN A 205 -7.75 -2.63 -13.31
N SER A 206 -9.05 -2.35 -13.42
CA SER A 206 -9.55 -0.98 -13.50
C SER A 206 -9.21 -0.17 -12.26
N GLU A 207 -9.34 -0.76 -11.07
CA GLU A 207 -8.96 -0.12 -9.81
C GLU A 207 -7.44 0.08 -9.70
N LEU A 208 -6.64 -0.87 -10.17
CA LEU A 208 -5.18 -0.73 -10.18
C LEU A 208 -4.71 0.39 -11.11
N LEU A 209 -5.33 0.54 -12.29
CA LEU A 209 -5.07 1.66 -13.21
C LEU A 209 -5.49 3.01 -12.59
N ALA A 210 -6.65 3.06 -11.92
CA ALA A 210 -7.08 4.25 -11.20
C ALA A 210 -6.14 4.60 -10.03
N THR A 211 -5.59 3.58 -9.38
CA THR A 211 -4.57 3.74 -8.34
C THR A 211 -3.29 4.34 -8.93
N ALA A 212 -2.79 3.78 -10.02
CA ALA A 212 -1.59 4.25 -10.72
C ALA A 212 -1.68 5.73 -11.13
N ALA A 213 -2.86 6.16 -11.59
CA ALA A 213 -3.11 7.55 -12.00
C ALA A 213 -3.10 8.56 -10.82
N ALA A 214 -3.27 8.07 -9.59
CA ALA A 214 -3.37 8.89 -8.38
C ALA A 214 -2.16 8.76 -7.44
N LEU A 215 -1.09 8.07 -7.87
CA LEU A 215 0.10 7.86 -7.04
C LEU A 215 0.82 9.17 -6.72
N PRO A 216 1.25 9.37 -5.47
CA PRO A 216 2.22 10.41 -5.15
C PRO A 216 3.59 10.07 -5.77
N PRO A 217 4.51 11.04 -5.88
CA PRO A 217 5.85 10.83 -6.44
C PRO A 217 6.75 10.04 -5.46
N ASP A 218 6.40 8.78 -5.22
CA ASP A 218 7.14 7.83 -4.39
C ASP A 218 7.58 6.62 -5.23
N PRO A 219 8.90 6.40 -5.41
CA PRO A 219 9.42 5.31 -6.24
C PRO A 219 8.99 3.92 -5.74
N SER A 220 8.78 3.75 -4.43
CA SER A 220 8.35 2.46 -3.85
C SER A 220 6.91 2.12 -4.22
N LEU A 221 6.03 3.13 -4.24
CA LEU A 221 4.63 2.95 -4.63
C LEU A 221 4.49 2.64 -6.13
N TYR A 222 5.24 3.34 -6.99
CA TYR A 222 5.27 3.02 -8.42
C TYR A 222 5.80 1.60 -8.66
N ALA A 223 6.86 1.19 -7.97
CA ALA A 223 7.39 -0.17 -8.08
C ALA A 223 6.38 -1.23 -7.59
N LEU A 224 5.67 -0.97 -6.48
CA LEU A 224 4.62 -1.86 -5.97
C LEU A 224 3.48 -2.02 -6.97
N VAL A 225 2.94 -0.93 -7.49
CA VAL A 225 1.84 -0.96 -8.47
C VAL A 225 2.28 -1.64 -9.78
N GLY A 226 3.49 -1.36 -10.25
CA GLY A 226 4.09 -2.04 -11.39
C GLY A 226 4.17 -3.57 -11.19
N ARG A 227 4.57 -4.03 -10.00
CA ARG A 227 4.60 -5.46 -9.65
C ARG A 227 3.20 -6.09 -9.69
N LEU A 228 2.21 -5.46 -9.08
CA LEU A 228 0.82 -5.94 -9.11
C LEU A 228 0.27 -6.04 -10.55
N MET A 229 0.67 -5.11 -11.44
CA MET A 229 0.33 -5.18 -12.86
C MET A 229 1.00 -6.36 -13.56
N LEU A 230 2.25 -6.69 -13.23
CA LEU A 230 2.93 -7.89 -13.75
C LEU A 230 2.25 -9.18 -13.29
N GLU A 231 1.90 -9.28 -12.02
CA GLU A 231 1.16 -10.41 -11.46
C GLU A 231 -0.20 -10.58 -12.16
N GLY A 232 -0.82 -9.48 -12.57
CA GLY A 232 -2.03 -9.44 -13.39
C GLY A 232 -1.81 -9.73 -14.88
N SER A 233 -0.58 -10.07 -15.32
CA SER A 233 -0.21 -10.29 -16.72
C SER A 233 -0.37 -9.05 -17.62
N HIS A 234 -0.08 -7.87 -17.09
CA HIS A 234 -0.12 -6.59 -17.79
C HIS A 234 1.28 -5.96 -17.91
N PRO A 235 2.21 -6.54 -18.69
CA PRO A 235 3.60 -6.12 -18.70
C PRO A 235 3.83 -4.70 -19.25
N GLN A 236 3.02 -4.21 -20.20
CA GLN A 236 3.20 -2.88 -20.77
C GLN A 236 2.87 -1.77 -19.74
N PRO A 237 1.69 -1.74 -19.09
CA PRO A 237 1.43 -0.79 -18.02
C PRO A 237 2.41 -0.93 -16.85
N ALA A 238 2.82 -2.15 -16.49
CA ALA A 238 3.81 -2.39 -15.44
C ALA A 238 5.15 -1.72 -15.76
N PHE A 239 5.64 -1.88 -16.99
CA PHE A 239 6.87 -1.27 -17.46
C PHE A 239 6.85 0.25 -17.33
N GLU A 240 5.74 0.88 -17.66
CA GLU A 240 5.54 2.32 -17.50
C GLU A 240 5.63 2.77 -16.04
N GLN A 241 5.03 2.01 -15.10
CA GLN A 241 5.12 2.31 -13.66
C GLN A 241 6.57 2.17 -13.15
N PHE A 242 7.27 1.11 -13.53
CA PHE A 242 8.68 0.96 -13.16
C PHE A 242 9.56 2.06 -13.74
N GLN A 243 9.30 2.53 -14.97
CA GLN A 243 10.00 3.69 -15.51
C GLN A 243 9.74 4.96 -14.71
N GLN A 244 8.51 5.17 -14.18
CA GLN A 244 8.22 6.28 -13.28
C GLN A 244 9.04 6.16 -11.99
N ALA A 245 9.06 4.97 -11.38
CA ALA A 245 9.88 4.70 -10.19
C ALA A 245 11.36 5.03 -10.44
N LEU A 246 11.91 4.59 -11.58
CA LEU A 246 13.31 4.80 -11.95
C LEU A 246 13.64 6.26 -12.31
N ARG A 247 12.66 7.07 -12.72
CA ARG A 247 12.86 8.52 -12.87
C ARG A 247 13.03 9.23 -11.53
N LEU A 248 12.38 8.73 -10.48
CA LEU A 248 12.48 9.27 -9.12
C LEU A 248 13.71 8.73 -8.38
N ASP A 249 13.98 7.45 -8.52
CA ASP A 249 15.14 6.77 -7.93
C ASP A 249 15.74 5.77 -8.94
N PRO A 250 16.79 6.16 -9.69
CA PRO A 250 17.47 5.30 -10.66
C PRO A 250 18.14 4.05 -10.06
N HIS A 251 18.31 4.01 -8.75
CA HIS A 251 18.92 2.92 -7.99
C HIS A 251 17.91 2.00 -7.29
N ASN A 252 16.62 2.21 -7.53
CA ASN A 252 15.57 1.39 -6.93
C ASN A 252 15.65 -0.05 -7.48
N TYR A 253 16.08 -0.98 -6.63
CA TYR A 253 16.24 -2.39 -7.00
C TYR A 253 14.95 -3.02 -7.52
N ALA A 254 13.83 -2.83 -6.79
CA ALA A 254 12.55 -3.43 -7.16
C ALA A 254 12.05 -2.90 -8.53
N ALA A 255 12.25 -1.61 -8.80
CA ALA A 255 11.90 -1.02 -10.08
C ALA A 255 12.82 -1.50 -11.21
N LEU A 256 14.12 -1.68 -10.98
CA LEU A 256 15.05 -2.24 -11.96
C LEU A 256 14.71 -3.70 -12.29
N ALA A 257 14.49 -4.53 -11.26
CA ALA A 257 14.13 -5.93 -11.45
C ALA A 257 12.79 -6.06 -12.18
N GLY A 258 11.76 -5.30 -11.75
CA GLY A 258 10.44 -5.31 -12.36
C GLY A 258 10.42 -4.75 -13.78
N ALA A 259 11.16 -3.67 -14.07
CA ALA A 259 11.30 -3.15 -15.44
C ALA A 259 11.99 -4.17 -16.36
N GLY A 260 12.99 -4.87 -15.86
CA GLY A 260 13.67 -5.92 -16.58
C GLY A 260 12.75 -7.10 -16.88
N GLU A 261 11.97 -7.53 -15.92
CA GLU A 261 10.96 -8.59 -16.10
C GLU A 261 9.86 -8.18 -17.08
N ALA A 262 9.30 -6.97 -16.93
CA ALA A 262 8.29 -6.44 -17.84
C ALA A 262 8.82 -6.35 -19.27
N ALA A 263 10.03 -5.81 -19.47
CA ALA A 263 10.67 -5.75 -20.79
C ALA A 263 10.92 -7.15 -21.36
N PHE A 264 11.30 -8.11 -20.53
CA PHE A 264 11.48 -9.51 -20.91
C PHE A 264 10.15 -10.11 -21.39
N GLN A 265 9.05 -9.94 -20.66
CA GLN A 265 7.72 -10.42 -21.06
C GLN A 265 7.22 -9.76 -22.35
N LEU A 266 7.57 -8.48 -22.57
CA LEU A 266 7.25 -7.74 -23.81
C LEU A 266 8.12 -8.15 -25.00
N GLY A 267 9.14 -8.97 -24.82
CA GLY A 267 10.08 -9.34 -25.86
C GLY A 267 11.14 -8.28 -26.17
N ASN A 268 11.26 -7.25 -25.37
CA ASN A 268 12.27 -6.19 -25.49
C ASN A 268 13.59 -6.61 -24.82
N ASP A 269 14.27 -7.60 -25.39
CA ASP A 269 15.43 -8.24 -24.75
C ASP A 269 16.58 -7.27 -24.45
N ARG A 270 16.79 -6.20 -25.26
CA ARG A 270 17.81 -5.18 -24.97
C ARG A 270 17.52 -4.40 -23.70
N ASP A 271 16.27 -3.98 -23.53
CA ASP A 271 15.85 -3.27 -22.33
C ASP A 271 15.83 -4.20 -21.12
N ALA A 272 15.38 -5.45 -21.30
CA ALA A 272 15.44 -6.48 -20.28
C ALA A 272 16.86 -6.65 -19.74
N ILE A 273 17.85 -6.86 -20.61
CA ILE A 273 19.27 -6.99 -20.21
C ILE A 273 19.72 -5.75 -19.44
N ARG A 274 19.48 -4.56 -19.97
CA ARG A 274 19.91 -3.30 -19.34
C ARG A 274 19.39 -3.15 -17.91
N TYR A 275 18.10 -3.42 -17.70
CA TYR A 275 17.47 -3.27 -16.39
C TYR A 275 17.84 -4.41 -15.41
N LEU A 276 17.88 -5.67 -15.90
CA LEU A 276 18.26 -6.81 -15.06
C LEU A 276 19.73 -6.73 -14.61
N GLU A 277 20.65 -6.32 -15.50
CA GLU A 277 22.04 -6.04 -15.10
C GLU A 277 22.11 -4.89 -14.07
N GLY A 278 21.27 -3.86 -14.24
CA GLY A 278 21.12 -2.79 -13.26
C GLY A 278 20.71 -3.33 -11.90
N ALA A 279 19.68 -4.17 -11.85
CA ALA A 279 19.19 -4.80 -10.63
C ALA A 279 20.27 -5.63 -9.93
N ILE A 280 21.03 -6.44 -10.70
CA ILE A 280 22.14 -7.26 -10.13
C ILE A 280 23.22 -6.37 -9.52
N ARG A 281 23.59 -5.28 -10.22
CA ARG A 281 24.60 -4.33 -9.68
C ARG A 281 24.12 -3.68 -8.40
N GLU A 282 22.88 -3.18 -8.36
CA GLU A 282 22.32 -2.55 -7.16
C GLU A 282 22.13 -3.53 -6.01
N GLY A 283 21.68 -4.76 -6.30
CA GLY A 283 21.59 -5.83 -5.32
C GLY A 283 22.93 -6.13 -4.66
N ALA A 284 23.98 -6.26 -5.47
CA ALA A 284 25.35 -6.48 -4.97
C ALA A 284 25.88 -5.30 -4.13
N GLN A 285 25.55 -4.06 -4.51
CA GLN A 285 25.95 -2.87 -3.74
C GLN A 285 25.19 -2.76 -2.41
N ARG A 286 23.89 -3.05 -2.39
CA ARG A 286 23.09 -3.10 -1.16
C ARG A 286 23.66 -4.13 -0.18
N LYS A 287 23.93 -5.34 -0.64
CA LYS A 287 24.53 -6.41 0.17
C LYS A 287 25.88 -5.99 0.79
N ARG A 288 26.68 -5.19 0.09
CA ARG A 288 27.96 -4.67 0.61
C ARG A 288 27.77 -3.55 1.63
N ARG A 289 26.76 -2.68 1.46
CA ARG A 289 26.51 -1.50 2.33
C ARG A 289 25.79 -1.88 3.62
N SER A 290 24.85 -2.82 3.57
CA SER A 290 23.96 -3.12 4.70
C SER A 290 24.57 -4.00 5.77
N GLY A 291 25.72 -4.64 5.54
CA GLY A 291 26.35 -5.52 6.55
C GLY A 291 25.39 -6.50 7.24
N LEU A 292 24.21 -6.71 6.65
CA LEU A 292 23.09 -7.59 7.03
C LEU A 292 22.07 -7.05 8.03
N GLN A 293 20.83 -7.03 7.65
CA GLN A 293 19.60 -7.62 8.24
C GLN A 293 18.38 -6.78 7.92
N GLY A 294 17.42 -7.34 7.20
CA GLY A 294 16.11 -6.76 6.97
C GLY A 294 15.25 -7.57 5.98
N ALA A 295 13.93 -7.47 6.09
CA ALA A 295 12.97 -8.13 5.22
C ALA A 295 13.19 -7.86 3.73
N ASP A 296 13.69 -6.67 3.38
CA ASP A 296 14.01 -6.28 1.99
C ASP A 296 15.14 -7.12 1.36
N ILE A 297 16.06 -7.62 2.18
CA ILE A 297 17.17 -8.49 1.71
C ILE A 297 16.63 -9.88 1.43
N ALA A 298 15.75 -10.40 2.26
CA ALA A 298 15.12 -11.70 2.06
C ALA A 298 14.26 -11.73 0.78
N ALA A 299 13.50 -10.67 0.50
CA ALA A 299 12.74 -10.53 -0.75
C ALA A 299 13.67 -10.50 -1.97
N GLN A 300 14.77 -9.75 -1.90
CA GLN A 300 15.78 -9.68 -2.95
C GLN A 300 16.46 -11.03 -3.19
N GLU A 301 16.80 -11.77 -2.13
CA GLU A 301 17.42 -13.11 -2.25
C GLU A 301 16.47 -14.11 -2.90
N THR A 302 15.17 -13.98 -2.70
CA THR A 302 14.15 -14.83 -3.35
C THR A 302 13.98 -14.50 -4.84
N GLU A 303 14.10 -13.23 -5.25
CA GLU A 303 13.94 -12.78 -6.63
C GLU A 303 15.22 -12.91 -7.47
N GLN A 304 16.38 -12.89 -6.86
CA GLN A 304 17.69 -12.87 -7.55
C GLN A 304 17.88 -14.05 -8.53
N PRO A 305 17.49 -15.30 -8.22
CA PRO A 305 17.58 -16.41 -9.17
C PRO A 305 16.75 -16.16 -10.45
N GLN A 306 15.53 -15.63 -10.32
CA GLN A 306 14.67 -15.33 -11.46
C GLN A 306 15.23 -14.20 -12.32
N VAL A 307 15.77 -13.15 -11.69
CA VAL A 307 16.44 -12.03 -12.38
C VAL A 307 17.63 -12.55 -13.21
N MET A 308 18.45 -13.44 -12.63
CA MET A 308 19.59 -14.04 -13.32
C MET A 308 19.17 -14.95 -14.47
N GLN A 309 18.13 -15.75 -14.28
CA GLN A 309 17.58 -16.62 -15.31
C GLN A 309 17.02 -15.82 -16.49
N ASN A 310 16.18 -14.80 -16.21
CA ASN A 310 15.62 -13.94 -17.26
C ASN A 310 16.72 -13.19 -18.02
N LEU A 311 17.79 -12.74 -17.32
CA LEU A 311 18.94 -12.12 -17.96
C LEU A 311 19.64 -13.09 -18.90
N ALA A 312 19.92 -14.31 -18.45
CA ALA A 312 20.61 -15.32 -19.27
C ALA A 312 19.78 -15.68 -20.52
N ILE A 313 18.46 -15.84 -20.38
CA ILE A 313 17.57 -16.11 -21.50
C ILE A 313 17.54 -14.92 -22.47
N ALA A 314 17.40 -13.69 -22.00
CA ALA A 314 17.41 -12.50 -22.85
C ALA A 314 18.73 -12.35 -23.62
N GLN A 315 19.88 -12.60 -22.96
CA GLN A 315 21.20 -12.58 -23.59
C GLN A 315 21.31 -13.68 -24.66
N ALA A 316 20.86 -14.91 -24.37
CA ALA A 316 20.82 -16.01 -25.34
C ALA A 316 19.91 -15.68 -26.53
N THR A 317 18.71 -15.13 -26.29
CA THR A 317 17.80 -14.67 -27.36
C THR A 317 18.49 -13.67 -28.29
N LEU A 318 19.17 -12.66 -27.73
CA LEU A 318 19.90 -11.69 -28.56
C LEU A 318 21.10 -12.30 -29.31
N ALA A 319 21.71 -13.35 -28.76
CA ALA A 319 22.86 -14.01 -29.37
C ALA A 319 22.47 -15.02 -30.48
N LEU A 320 21.26 -15.61 -30.39
CA LEU A 320 20.81 -16.66 -31.27
C LEU A 320 19.81 -16.20 -32.34
N ASP A 321 19.09 -15.06 -32.12
CA ASP A 321 18.12 -14.57 -33.07
C ASP A 321 18.80 -14.08 -34.38
N PRO A 322 18.63 -14.81 -35.52
CA PRO A 322 19.26 -14.44 -36.78
C PRO A 322 18.48 -13.35 -37.55
N ASN A 323 17.24 -13.06 -37.12
CA ASN A 323 16.35 -12.11 -37.81
C ASN A 323 16.43 -10.67 -37.20
N ARG A 324 17.41 -10.42 -36.33
CA ARG A 324 17.66 -9.08 -35.83
C ARG A 324 18.07 -8.09 -36.92
N PRO A 325 17.51 -6.88 -36.90
CA PRO A 325 17.91 -5.83 -37.85
C PRO A 325 19.40 -5.46 -37.72
N GLY A 326 20.06 -5.28 -38.88
CA GLY A 326 21.44 -4.81 -38.96
C GLY A 326 22.52 -5.89 -38.89
N LEU A 327 22.13 -7.17 -38.92
CA LEU A 327 23.08 -8.28 -39.05
C LEU A 327 23.45 -8.53 -40.52
N ASP A 328 24.75 -8.79 -40.75
CA ASP A 328 25.19 -9.26 -42.08
C ASP A 328 24.83 -10.74 -42.26
N PRO A 329 24.82 -11.23 -43.52
CA PRO A 329 24.45 -12.63 -43.84
C PRO A 329 25.29 -13.67 -43.09
N THR A 330 26.57 -13.40 -42.85
CA THR A 330 27.48 -14.34 -42.17
C THR A 330 27.10 -14.47 -40.70
N GLU A 331 26.82 -13.32 -40.02
CA GLU A 331 26.41 -13.35 -38.61
C GLU A 331 25.01 -13.96 -38.45
N ARG A 332 24.09 -13.72 -39.41
CA ARG A 332 22.78 -14.39 -39.43
C ARG A 332 22.93 -15.90 -39.50
N ALA A 333 23.76 -16.38 -40.46
CA ALA A 333 24.06 -17.80 -40.64
C ALA A 333 24.70 -18.40 -39.38
N ARG A 334 25.67 -17.70 -38.75
CA ARG A 334 26.36 -18.17 -37.54
C ARG A 334 25.39 -18.37 -36.37
N ARG A 335 24.39 -17.49 -36.22
CA ARG A 335 23.37 -17.58 -35.16
C ARG A 335 22.41 -18.75 -35.40
N ALA A 336 21.99 -18.96 -36.66
CA ALA A 336 21.14 -20.08 -37.01
C ALA A 336 21.84 -21.43 -36.81
N ILE A 337 23.12 -21.56 -37.19
CA ILE A 337 23.90 -22.79 -36.94
C ILE A 337 24.05 -23.05 -35.45
N ARG A 338 24.36 -22.04 -34.61
CA ARG A 338 24.42 -22.22 -33.16
C ARG A 338 23.08 -22.62 -32.54
N ALA A 339 21.96 -22.14 -33.09
CA ALA A 339 20.64 -22.55 -32.63
C ALA A 339 20.36 -24.01 -33.03
N ASP A 340 20.78 -24.43 -34.24
CA ASP A 340 20.69 -25.81 -34.70
C ASP A 340 21.46 -26.77 -33.82
N ASP A 341 22.76 -26.49 -33.55
CA ASP A 341 23.60 -27.29 -32.66
C ASP A 341 23.00 -27.47 -31.26
N ALA A 342 22.44 -26.41 -30.68
CA ALA A 342 21.80 -26.46 -29.37
C ALA A 342 20.52 -27.32 -29.39
N ALA A 343 19.68 -27.18 -30.44
CA ALA A 343 18.46 -27.96 -30.58
C ALA A 343 18.75 -29.44 -30.84
N VAL A 344 19.77 -29.75 -31.69
CA VAL A 344 20.24 -31.11 -31.96
C VAL A 344 20.73 -31.75 -30.66
N THR A 345 21.58 -31.07 -29.90
CA THR A 345 22.09 -31.56 -28.59
C THR A 345 20.95 -31.90 -27.64
N ARG A 346 19.94 -31.06 -27.54
CA ARG A 346 18.77 -31.27 -26.70
C ARG A 346 17.91 -32.46 -27.17
N ILE A 347 17.54 -32.49 -28.42
CA ILE A 347 16.68 -33.57 -28.96
C ILE A 347 17.37 -34.94 -28.92
N GLU A 348 18.67 -35.01 -29.16
CA GLU A 348 19.45 -36.25 -29.04
C GLU A 348 19.52 -36.73 -27.59
N SER A 349 19.66 -35.83 -26.62
CA SER A 349 19.63 -36.18 -25.20
C SER A 349 18.25 -36.71 -24.81
N CYS A 350 17.20 -36.02 -25.26
CA CYS A 350 15.82 -36.44 -25.07
C CYS A 350 15.54 -37.84 -25.70
N ALA A 351 16.02 -38.06 -26.90
CA ALA A 351 15.82 -39.33 -27.61
C ALA A 351 16.49 -40.54 -26.93
N LYS A 352 17.64 -40.30 -26.25
CA LYS A 352 18.32 -41.34 -25.47
C LYS A 352 17.51 -41.78 -24.25
N GLU A 353 16.77 -40.84 -23.62
CA GLU A 353 15.98 -41.10 -22.43
C GLU A 353 14.57 -41.63 -22.74
N HIS A 354 13.93 -41.13 -23.79
CA HIS A 354 12.51 -41.36 -24.06
C HIS A 354 12.22 -42.07 -25.40
N SER A 355 13.23 -42.52 -26.14
CA SER A 355 13.07 -43.20 -27.46
C SER A 355 12.28 -42.37 -28.49
N VAL A 356 12.53 -41.09 -28.56
CA VAL A 356 11.86 -40.15 -29.47
C VAL A 356 12.42 -40.30 -30.88
N ALA A 357 11.57 -40.27 -31.89
CA ALA A 357 11.99 -40.19 -33.28
C ALA A 357 12.61 -38.81 -33.56
N LEU A 358 13.84 -38.78 -34.07
CA LEU A 358 14.48 -37.53 -34.43
C LEU A 358 13.83 -36.97 -35.70
N PRO A 359 13.45 -35.68 -35.74
CA PRO A 359 13.08 -35.02 -36.98
C PRO A 359 14.22 -35.11 -38.01
N ALA A 360 13.87 -35.40 -39.27
CA ALA A 360 14.87 -35.48 -40.34
C ALA A 360 14.91 -34.15 -41.09
N PRO A 361 16.10 -33.57 -41.34
CA PRO A 361 16.20 -32.36 -42.16
C PRO A 361 15.79 -32.62 -43.59
N SER A 362 15.24 -31.61 -44.26
CA SER A 362 14.99 -31.70 -45.69
C SER A 362 16.32 -31.83 -46.47
N VAL A 363 16.28 -32.44 -47.69
CA VAL A 363 17.48 -32.64 -48.54
C VAL A 363 18.27 -31.33 -48.75
N ASN A 364 17.61 -30.20 -48.81
CA ASN A 364 18.25 -28.88 -48.95
C ASN A 364 18.99 -28.41 -47.73
N LEU A 365 18.66 -28.94 -46.54
CA LEU A 365 19.27 -28.54 -45.25
C LEU A 365 20.45 -29.43 -44.86
N THR A 366 20.56 -30.66 -45.44
CA THR A 366 21.64 -31.60 -45.09
C THR A 366 23.05 -31.03 -45.36
N ALA A 367 23.17 -30.12 -46.33
CA ALA A 367 24.43 -29.43 -46.61
C ALA A 367 24.89 -28.52 -45.46
N PHE A 368 24.00 -28.14 -44.56
CA PHE A 368 24.27 -27.27 -43.42
C PHE A 368 24.31 -28.06 -42.10
N THR A 369 23.38 -29.02 -41.90
CA THR A 369 23.29 -29.86 -40.70
C THR A 369 24.36 -30.95 -40.63
N ASP A 370 24.83 -31.47 -41.77
CA ASP A 370 25.84 -32.53 -41.88
C ASP A 370 27.23 -31.99 -42.25
N ALA A 371 27.45 -30.69 -42.16
CA ALA A 371 28.73 -30.07 -42.49
C ALA A 371 29.86 -30.55 -41.54
N ALA A 372 31.07 -30.70 -42.08
CA ALA A 372 32.21 -31.21 -41.33
C ALA A 372 32.67 -30.23 -40.19
N SER A 373 32.21 -29.00 -40.18
CA SER A 373 32.41 -28.02 -39.10
C SER A 373 31.39 -26.87 -39.23
N ASP A 374 31.11 -26.23 -38.10
CA ASP A 374 30.21 -25.06 -38.00
C ASP A 374 30.67 -23.93 -38.91
N GLU A 375 31.98 -23.72 -39.08
CA GLU A 375 32.50 -22.67 -39.97
C GLU A 375 32.14 -22.93 -41.44
N LEU A 376 32.20 -24.22 -41.91
CA LEU A 376 31.79 -24.59 -43.23
C LEU A 376 30.25 -24.45 -43.42
N ALA A 377 29.47 -24.83 -42.41
CA ALA A 377 28.04 -24.64 -42.38
C ALA A 377 27.68 -23.13 -42.47
N VAL A 378 28.32 -22.28 -41.68
CA VAL A 378 28.12 -20.82 -41.69
C VAL A 378 28.45 -20.23 -43.07
N VAL A 379 29.59 -20.60 -43.66
CA VAL A 379 29.99 -20.12 -45.01
C VAL A 379 29.01 -20.58 -46.07
N ALA A 380 28.54 -21.83 -46.01
CA ALA A 380 27.55 -22.37 -46.95
C ALA A 380 26.20 -21.65 -46.81
N LEU A 381 25.67 -21.54 -45.59
CA LEU A 381 24.38 -20.87 -45.30
C LEU A 381 24.44 -19.37 -45.62
N SER A 382 25.54 -18.68 -45.37
CA SER A 382 25.67 -17.27 -45.72
C SER A 382 25.59 -16.96 -47.21
N LYS A 383 25.96 -17.95 -48.07
CA LYS A 383 25.81 -17.88 -49.54
C LYS A 383 24.41 -18.24 -50.00
N HIS A 384 23.67 -18.99 -49.19
CA HIS A 384 22.32 -19.47 -49.44
C HIS A 384 21.36 -18.98 -48.37
N ILE A 385 21.33 -17.69 -48.14
CA ILE A 385 20.60 -17.07 -47.04
C ILE A 385 19.09 -17.30 -47.12
N GLU A 386 18.57 -17.67 -48.28
CA GLU A 386 17.18 -18.10 -48.49
C GLU A 386 16.83 -19.40 -47.75
N GLN A 387 17.83 -20.18 -47.32
CA GLN A 387 17.65 -21.41 -46.54
C GLN A 387 17.65 -21.15 -45.04
N LEU A 388 17.86 -19.91 -44.60
CA LEU A 388 17.91 -19.56 -43.16
C LEU A 388 16.56 -19.77 -42.49
N ASP A 389 15.47 -19.31 -43.08
CA ASP A 389 14.12 -19.50 -42.51
C ASP A 389 13.71 -20.99 -42.50
N PRO A 390 13.93 -21.78 -43.54
CA PRO A 390 13.75 -23.25 -43.50
C PRO A 390 14.59 -23.95 -42.42
N LEU A 391 15.84 -23.53 -42.20
CA LEU A 391 16.67 -24.08 -41.13
C LEU A 391 16.12 -23.72 -39.74
N MET A 392 15.75 -22.47 -39.52
CA MET A 392 15.17 -22.06 -38.25
C MET A 392 13.84 -22.77 -37.96
N GLU A 393 13.01 -22.99 -38.98
CA GLU A 393 11.78 -23.76 -38.82
C GLU A 393 12.09 -25.23 -38.42
N PHE A 394 13.12 -25.83 -38.96
CA PHE A 394 13.58 -27.16 -38.54
C PHE A 394 14.09 -27.16 -37.11
N VAL A 395 14.82 -26.14 -36.69
CA VAL A 395 15.26 -25.93 -35.29
C VAL A 395 14.05 -25.86 -34.36
N PHE A 396 13.01 -25.12 -34.73
CA PHE A 396 11.78 -25.01 -33.91
C PHE A 396 11.02 -26.32 -33.82
N GLN A 397 11.01 -27.12 -34.89
CA GLN A 397 10.40 -28.46 -34.87
C GLN A 397 11.15 -29.40 -33.92
N MET A 398 12.50 -29.37 -33.90
CA MET A 398 13.29 -30.14 -32.95
C MET A 398 13.00 -29.74 -31.50
N GLU A 399 12.92 -28.43 -31.21
CA GLU A 399 12.60 -27.91 -29.88
C GLU A 399 11.18 -28.27 -29.44
N SER A 400 10.19 -28.23 -30.36
CA SER A 400 8.82 -28.66 -30.10
C SER A 400 8.76 -30.15 -29.75
N ALA A 401 9.40 -30.99 -30.57
CA ALA A 401 9.46 -32.44 -30.35
C ALA A 401 10.15 -32.77 -29.02
N ALA A 402 11.24 -32.10 -28.67
CA ALA A 402 11.89 -32.25 -27.38
C ALA A 402 10.98 -31.78 -26.22
N THR A 403 10.26 -30.69 -26.39
CA THR A 403 9.35 -30.16 -25.39
C THR A 403 8.14 -31.08 -25.12
N GLU A 404 7.57 -31.64 -26.18
CA GLU A 404 6.45 -32.57 -26.07
C GLU A 404 6.82 -33.88 -25.36
N ASN A 405 8.04 -34.38 -25.57
CA ASN A 405 8.46 -35.67 -25.03
C ASN A 405 9.24 -35.60 -23.72
N CYS A 406 10.02 -34.54 -23.52
CA CYS A 406 10.91 -34.37 -22.34
C CYS A 406 10.59 -33.15 -21.49
N GLY A 407 9.52 -32.42 -21.79
CA GLY A 407 9.12 -31.23 -21.09
C GLY A 407 9.87 -29.94 -21.52
N PRO A 408 9.50 -28.79 -20.96
CA PRO A 408 10.07 -27.50 -21.35
C PRO A 408 11.58 -27.43 -21.06
N PRO A 409 12.35 -26.63 -21.84
CA PRO A 409 13.77 -26.48 -21.63
C PRO A 409 14.09 -25.84 -20.26
N SER A 410 15.11 -26.35 -19.59
CA SER A 410 15.59 -25.83 -18.31
C SER A 410 16.80 -24.89 -18.45
N ASP A 411 17.49 -24.95 -19.57
CA ASP A 411 18.64 -24.11 -19.85
C ASP A 411 18.25 -22.82 -20.62
N PRO A 412 19.02 -21.72 -20.46
CA PRO A 412 18.70 -20.45 -21.11
C PRO A 412 18.78 -20.48 -22.63
N THR A 413 19.63 -21.33 -23.24
CA THR A 413 19.88 -21.36 -24.66
C THR A 413 18.67 -21.93 -25.40
N ASN A 414 18.21 -23.12 -25.01
CA ASN A 414 17.06 -23.78 -25.63
C ASN A 414 15.76 -23.03 -25.28
N THR A 415 15.65 -22.44 -24.08
CA THR A 415 14.54 -21.53 -23.74
C THR A 415 14.50 -20.31 -24.68
N ALA A 416 15.65 -19.76 -25.03
CA ALA A 416 15.74 -18.65 -25.98
C ALA A 416 15.29 -19.05 -27.40
N ILE A 417 15.64 -20.27 -27.85
CA ILE A 417 15.22 -20.79 -29.16
C ILE A 417 13.70 -20.92 -29.25
N VAL A 418 13.08 -21.53 -28.22
CA VAL A 418 11.61 -21.63 -28.12
C VAL A 418 10.97 -20.25 -28.20
N ARG A 419 11.51 -19.29 -27.44
CA ARG A 419 11.01 -17.91 -27.42
C ARG A 419 11.18 -17.18 -28.79
N ILE A 420 12.25 -17.43 -29.53
CA ILE A 420 12.43 -16.89 -30.86
C ILE A 420 11.37 -17.48 -31.81
N GLY A 421 11.10 -18.79 -31.73
CA GLY A 421 10.06 -19.47 -32.52
C GLY A 421 8.67 -18.89 -32.26
N GLU A 422 8.30 -18.70 -31.00
CA GLU A 422 7.01 -18.08 -30.60
C GLU A 422 6.85 -16.67 -31.21
N LYS A 423 7.91 -15.83 -31.16
CA LYS A 423 7.89 -14.49 -31.75
C LYS A 423 7.74 -14.55 -33.29
N THR A 424 8.44 -15.50 -33.94
CA THR A 424 8.40 -15.63 -35.39
C THR A 424 7.01 -16.06 -35.87
N HIS A 425 6.39 -17.04 -35.20
CA HIS A 425 5.04 -17.49 -35.54
C HIS A 425 3.96 -16.44 -35.20
N ALA A 426 4.12 -15.64 -34.12
CA ALA A 426 3.20 -14.57 -33.82
C ALA A 426 3.23 -13.40 -34.81
N SER A 427 4.34 -13.22 -35.54
CA SER A 427 4.49 -12.18 -36.56
C SER A 427 4.02 -12.60 -37.97
N HIS A 428 3.74 -13.90 -38.19
CA HIS A 428 3.24 -14.48 -39.45
C HIS A 428 2.02 -15.38 -39.15
N PRO A 429 0.81 -14.77 -38.84
CA PRO A 429 -0.41 -15.55 -38.56
C PRO A 429 -0.98 -16.24 -39.80
#